data_dd89ec5b8ae6c8ec3a7e9b746d67af72
#
_entry.id   dd89ec5b8ae6c8ec3a7e9b746d67af72
#
_cell.length_a   1.000
_cell.length_b   1.000
_cell.length_c   1.000
_cell.angle_alpha   90.00
_cell.angle_beta   90.00
_cell.angle_gamma   90.00
#
_symmetry.space_group_name_H-M   'P 1'
#
loop_
_entity.id
_entity.type
_entity.pdbx_description
1 polymer ?
#
loop_
_entity_poly.entity_id
_entity_poly.type
_entity_poly.pdbx_seq_one_letter_code
_entity_poly.pdbx_strand_id
1 'polypeptide(L)'
;KKIYNPKIDKKHKLGIIPHYVDYEYVKNKVGNNSNIKVIDLITNDIEKTIDEILSCEKTISSSLHGVIVSQAYDIPSLWVKFSNKLFGNSEAMGNNIKFRDYFSSVGIKPYDGIDFINKDINLDNILKIIDSNKDKSNIVNFDFDKLFESCPYT
;
A
#
# COMPACT_ATOMS: atom_id res chain seq x y z
N LYS A 1 -2.12 -14.92 -0.65
CA LYS A 1 -0.90 -15.66 -1.08
C LYS A 1 -1.08 -17.18 -1.07
N LYS A 2 -1.65 -17.79 -0.03
CA LYS A 2 -1.92 -19.26 -0.03
C LYS A 2 -3.00 -19.68 -1.02
N ILE A 3 -4.00 -18.84 -1.27
CA ILE A 3 -5.14 -19.11 -2.14
C ILE A 3 -4.86 -18.68 -3.59
N TYR A 4 -4.29 -17.49 -3.76
CA TYR A 4 -3.96 -16.91 -5.04
C TYR A 4 -2.48 -16.48 -5.04
N ASN A 5 -1.67 -17.09 -5.91
CA ASN A 5 -0.23 -16.82 -5.98
C ASN A 5 0.28 -16.92 -7.43
N PRO A 6 -0.17 -16.03 -8.32
CA PRO A 6 0.23 -16.03 -9.71
C PRO A 6 1.70 -15.61 -9.85
N LYS A 7 2.33 -16.06 -10.94
CA LYS A 7 3.66 -15.61 -11.33
C LYS A 7 3.51 -14.42 -12.27
N ILE A 8 3.74 -13.23 -11.76
CA ILE A 8 3.62 -11.98 -12.53
C ILE A 8 5.00 -11.32 -12.66
N ASP A 9 5.38 -11.02 -13.89
CA ASP A 9 6.63 -10.28 -14.16
C ASP A 9 6.54 -8.83 -13.68
N LYS A 10 7.64 -8.32 -13.13
CA LYS A 10 7.75 -6.91 -12.74
C LYS A 10 7.82 -6.02 -13.97
N LYS A 11 6.84 -5.16 -14.12
CA LYS A 11 6.69 -4.22 -15.26
C LYS A 11 6.87 -2.77 -14.84
N HIS A 12 6.64 -2.47 -13.57
CA HIS A 12 6.68 -1.10 -13.04
C HIS A 12 7.60 -1.03 -11.83
N LYS A 13 8.38 0.04 -11.73
CA LYS A 13 9.25 0.29 -10.56
C LYS A 13 8.44 0.67 -9.32
N LEU A 14 7.30 1.34 -9.53
CA LEU A 14 6.46 1.84 -8.45
C LEU A 14 4.98 1.64 -8.77
N GLY A 15 4.25 1.04 -7.82
CA GLY A 15 2.81 1.07 -7.76
C GLY A 15 2.35 2.17 -6.80
N ILE A 16 1.38 2.97 -7.21
CA ILE A 16 0.71 3.91 -6.33
C ILE A 16 -0.74 3.46 -6.18
N ILE A 17 -1.15 3.17 -4.94
CA ILE A 17 -2.46 2.65 -4.61
C ILE A 17 -3.19 3.69 -3.75
N PRO A 18 -3.81 4.70 -4.38
CA PRO A 18 -4.49 5.74 -3.65
C PRO A 18 -5.82 5.22 -3.06
N HIS A 19 -6.25 5.83 -1.97
CA HIS A 19 -7.65 5.71 -1.57
C HIS A 19 -8.54 6.33 -2.66
N TYR A 20 -9.76 5.83 -2.83
CA TYR A 20 -10.64 6.23 -3.95
C TYR A 20 -10.85 7.74 -4.05
N VAL A 21 -10.86 8.46 -2.93
CA VAL A 21 -11.01 9.92 -2.93
C VAL A 21 -9.81 10.68 -3.51
N ASP A 22 -8.63 10.03 -3.55
CA ASP A 22 -7.39 10.61 -4.06
C ASP A 22 -7.04 10.10 -5.47
N TYR A 23 -7.79 9.11 -6.00
CA TYR A 23 -7.42 8.40 -7.22
C TYR A 23 -7.21 9.33 -8.43
N GLU A 24 -8.21 10.14 -8.75
CA GLU A 24 -8.13 11.04 -9.91
C GLU A 24 -7.02 12.09 -9.74
N TYR A 25 -6.83 12.62 -8.53
CA TYR A 25 -5.75 13.56 -8.23
C TYR A 25 -4.37 12.92 -8.49
N VAL A 26 -4.15 11.72 -7.96
CA VAL A 26 -2.87 11.00 -8.12
C VAL A 26 -2.64 10.63 -9.58
N LYS A 27 -3.67 10.11 -10.26
CA LYS A 27 -3.60 9.72 -11.67
C LYS A 27 -3.20 10.90 -12.57
N ASN A 28 -3.80 12.06 -12.35
CA ASN A 28 -3.46 13.27 -13.10
C ASN A 28 -2.02 13.74 -12.80
N LYS A 29 -1.56 13.63 -11.57
CA LYS A 29 -0.18 14.00 -11.19
C LYS A 29 0.88 13.05 -11.76
N VAL A 30 0.60 11.76 -11.85
CA VAL A 30 1.53 10.77 -12.42
C VAL A 30 1.62 10.92 -13.94
N GLY A 31 0.51 11.25 -14.60
CA GLY A 31 0.45 11.34 -16.06
C GLY A 31 0.83 10.03 -16.76
N ASN A 32 1.59 10.12 -17.84
CA ASN A 32 1.98 8.97 -18.68
C ASN A 32 3.36 8.39 -18.33
N ASN A 33 3.66 8.18 -17.06
CA ASN A 33 4.92 7.57 -16.65
C ASN A 33 4.84 6.04 -16.67
N SER A 34 5.47 5.39 -17.63
CA SER A 34 5.45 3.92 -17.78
C SER A 34 6.08 3.15 -16.61
N ASN A 35 6.95 3.77 -15.82
CA ASN A 35 7.55 3.16 -14.64
C ASN A 35 6.64 3.22 -13.39
N ILE A 36 5.53 3.98 -13.47
CA ILE A 36 4.59 4.13 -12.36
C ILE A 36 3.23 3.58 -12.78
N LYS A 37 2.69 2.66 -11.99
CA LYS A 37 1.33 2.16 -12.14
C LYS A 37 0.44 2.77 -11.05
N VAL A 38 -0.58 3.52 -11.43
CA VAL A 38 -1.65 3.92 -10.50
C VAL A 38 -2.73 2.84 -10.51
N ILE A 39 -3.02 2.27 -9.35
CA ILE A 39 -3.89 1.11 -9.18
C ILE A 39 -5.19 1.54 -8.49
N ASP A 40 -6.31 1.23 -9.12
CA ASP A 40 -7.64 1.48 -8.57
C ASP A 40 -8.09 0.28 -7.72
N LEU A 41 -8.56 0.56 -6.49
CA LEU A 41 -9.13 -0.47 -5.62
C LEU A 41 -10.66 -0.59 -5.76
N ILE A 42 -11.31 0.32 -6.49
CA ILE A 42 -12.75 0.19 -6.80
C ILE A 42 -12.89 -0.70 -8.02
N THR A 43 -13.03 -1.99 -7.78
CA THR A 43 -13.12 -3.00 -8.82
C THR A 43 -13.91 -4.22 -8.35
N ASN A 44 -14.52 -4.91 -9.31
CA ASN A 44 -15.11 -6.24 -9.09
C ASN A 44 -14.13 -7.38 -9.45
N ASP A 45 -12.94 -7.04 -9.99
CA ASP A 45 -11.92 -8.00 -10.41
C ASP A 45 -10.74 -7.94 -9.43
N ILE A 46 -10.85 -8.71 -8.34
CA ILE A 46 -9.85 -8.73 -7.27
C ILE A 46 -8.54 -9.33 -7.77
N GLU A 47 -8.60 -10.39 -8.57
CA GLU A 47 -7.41 -11.07 -9.08
C GLU A 47 -6.59 -10.14 -9.97
N LYS A 48 -7.24 -9.43 -10.90
CA LYS A 48 -6.58 -8.42 -11.71
C LYS A 48 -5.90 -7.32 -10.88
N THR A 49 -6.54 -6.87 -9.81
CA THR A 49 -5.96 -5.86 -8.93
C THR A 49 -4.71 -6.39 -8.22
N ILE A 50 -4.75 -7.65 -7.76
CA ILE A 50 -3.58 -8.31 -7.18
C ILE A 50 -2.47 -8.43 -8.22
N ASP A 51 -2.78 -8.82 -9.46
CA ASP A 51 -1.80 -8.92 -10.56
C ASP A 51 -1.16 -7.56 -10.87
N GLU A 52 -1.93 -6.47 -10.86
CA GLU A 52 -1.41 -5.13 -11.02
C GLU A 52 -0.45 -4.75 -9.88
N ILE A 53 -0.78 -5.08 -8.63
CA ILE A 53 0.12 -4.88 -7.49
C ILE A 53 1.39 -5.72 -7.64
N LEU A 54 1.25 -7.00 -7.99
CA LEU A 54 2.36 -7.93 -8.21
C LEU A 54 3.28 -7.50 -9.36
N SER A 55 2.76 -6.79 -10.35
CA SER A 55 3.57 -6.24 -11.44
C SER A 55 4.49 -5.08 -11.04
N CYS A 56 4.37 -4.57 -9.82
CA CYS A 56 5.18 -3.48 -9.29
C CYS A 56 6.33 -4.01 -8.41
N GLU A 57 7.52 -3.39 -8.47
CA GLU A 57 8.65 -3.73 -7.60
C GLU A 57 8.40 -3.27 -6.15
N LYS A 58 7.84 -2.08 -5.99
CA LYS A 58 7.52 -1.43 -4.71
C LYS A 58 6.22 -0.68 -4.82
N THR A 59 5.57 -0.40 -3.69
CA THR A 59 4.33 0.38 -3.67
C THR A 59 4.32 1.46 -2.60
N ILE A 60 3.50 2.48 -2.81
CA ILE A 60 3.04 3.40 -1.79
C ILE A 60 1.52 3.45 -1.82
N SER A 61 0.88 3.61 -0.67
CA SER A 61 -0.57 3.61 -0.62
C SER A 61 -1.13 4.58 0.43
N SER A 62 -2.20 5.29 0.07
CA SER A 62 -3.04 5.99 1.05
C SER A 62 -4.26 5.17 1.49
N SER A 63 -4.39 3.94 0.95
CA SER A 63 -5.39 2.96 1.37
C SER A 63 -4.75 1.86 2.23
N LEU A 64 -5.39 1.54 3.36
CA LEU A 64 -4.95 0.44 4.21
C LEU A 64 -4.92 -0.90 3.45
N HIS A 65 -5.93 -1.18 2.62
CA HIS A 65 -5.97 -2.41 1.82
C HIS A 65 -4.79 -2.51 0.85
N GLY A 66 -4.38 -1.39 0.25
CA GLY A 66 -3.21 -1.38 -0.63
C GLY A 66 -1.91 -1.72 0.11
N VAL A 67 -1.73 -1.22 1.34
CA VAL A 67 -0.58 -1.59 2.18
C VAL A 67 -0.63 -3.06 2.56
N ILE A 68 -1.77 -3.54 3.07
CA ILE A 68 -1.95 -4.94 3.51
C ILE A 68 -1.66 -5.91 2.36
N VAL A 69 -2.30 -5.71 1.21
CA VAL A 69 -2.15 -6.63 0.08
C VAL A 69 -0.71 -6.63 -0.44
N SER A 70 -0.11 -5.46 -0.62
CA SER A 70 1.29 -5.38 -1.05
C SER A 70 2.23 -6.15 -0.12
N GLN A 71 2.15 -5.88 1.19
CA GLN A 71 3.01 -6.52 2.18
C GLN A 71 2.73 -8.03 2.33
N ALA A 72 1.47 -8.47 2.18
CA ALA A 72 1.11 -9.90 2.19
C ALA A 72 1.74 -10.68 1.03
N TYR A 73 2.03 -10.01 -0.07
CA TYR A 73 2.74 -10.57 -1.23
C TYR A 73 4.25 -10.24 -1.27
N ASP A 74 4.83 -9.83 -0.15
CA ASP A 74 6.24 -9.48 0.01
C ASP A 74 6.69 -8.30 -0.87
N ILE A 75 5.75 -7.41 -1.24
CA ILE A 75 6.07 -6.18 -1.96
C ILE A 75 6.25 -5.05 -0.94
N PRO A 76 7.42 -4.41 -0.88
CA PRO A 76 7.65 -3.28 0.01
C PRO A 76 6.61 -2.19 -0.22
N SER A 77 5.89 -1.80 0.85
CA SER A 77 4.81 -0.82 0.77
C SER A 77 4.83 0.15 1.94
N LEU A 78 4.76 1.44 1.64
CA LEU A 78 4.66 2.49 2.65
C LEU A 78 3.28 3.14 2.65
N TRP A 79 2.79 3.42 3.85
CA TRP A 79 1.62 4.27 4.02
C TRP A 79 1.99 5.74 3.79
N VAL A 80 1.23 6.41 2.92
CA VAL A 80 1.39 7.83 2.56
C VAL A 80 0.06 8.58 2.64
N LYS A 81 0.12 9.91 2.66
CA LYS A 81 -1.04 10.80 2.61
C LYS A 81 -0.95 11.69 1.37
N PHE A 82 -1.96 11.65 0.50
CA PHE A 82 -2.05 12.52 -0.69
C PHE A 82 -2.97 13.73 -0.47
N SER A 83 -3.91 13.64 0.47
CA SER A 83 -4.81 14.74 0.82
C SER A 83 -5.21 14.69 2.30
N ASN A 84 -5.76 15.80 2.78
CA ASN A 84 -6.39 15.85 4.10
C ASN A 84 -7.86 15.39 4.10
N LYS A 85 -8.41 15.00 2.95
CA LYS A 85 -9.82 14.64 2.81
C LYS A 85 -10.20 13.43 3.65
N LEU A 86 -9.27 12.48 3.83
CA LEU A 86 -9.48 11.27 4.62
C LEU A 86 -9.32 11.49 6.13
N PHE A 87 -8.64 12.57 6.50
CA PHE A 87 -8.22 12.79 7.87
C PHE A 87 -9.06 13.85 8.59
N GLY A 88 -10.08 14.44 7.92
CA GLY A 88 -11.05 15.41 8.45
C GLY A 88 -10.57 16.18 9.69
N ASN A 89 -11.13 17.30 10.04
CA ASN A 89 -10.73 18.08 11.23
C ASN A 89 -10.98 17.38 12.59
N SER A 90 -11.36 16.11 12.60
CA SER A 90 -11.53 15.29 13.79
C SER A 90 -10.41 14.26 13.88
N GLU A 91 -9.38 14.57 14.67
CA GLU A 91 -8.46 13.58 15.26
C GLU A 91 -9.22 12.43 15.95
N ALA A 92 -10.52 12.60 16.16
CA ALA A 92 -11.41 11.71 16.89
C ALA A 92 -11.97 10.54 16.07
N MET A 93 -11.82 10.49 14.75
CA MET A 93 -12.42 9.42 13.95
C MET A 93 -11.41 8.61 13.11
N GLY A 94 -10.65 7.77 13.78
CA GLY A 94 -10.50 6.38 13.38
C GLY A 94 -9.57 6.04 12.21
N ASN A 95 -9.18 6.93 11.28
CA ASN A 95 -8.41 6.51 10.11
C ASN A 95 -6.95 6.13 10.45
N ASN A 96 -6.32 6.82 11.36
CA ASN A 96 -4.96 6.47 11.80
C ASN A 96 -4.94 5.22 12.69
N ILE A 97 -6.01 4.95 13.44
CA ILE A 97 -6.12 3.78 14.33
C ILE A 97 -6.01 2.49 13.53
N LYS A 98 -6.73 2.35 12.41
CA LYS A 98 -6.70 1.15 11.57
C LYS A 98 -5.30 0.82 11.04
N PHE A 99 -4.54 1.83 10.63
CA PHE A 99 -3.16 1.64 10.19
C PHE A 99 -2.25 1.24 11.36
N ARG A 100 -2.40 1.90 12.52
CA ARG A 100 -1.62 1.59 13.72
C ARG A 100 -1.90 0.19 14.24
N ASP A 101 -3.16 -0.23 14.25
CA ASP A 101 -3.57 -1.59 14.63
C ASP A 101 -2.95 -2.62 13.70
N TYR A 102 -3.05 -2.40 12.39
CA TYR A 102 -2.43 -3.29 11.41
C TYR A 102 -0.92 -3.37 11.60
N PHE A 103 -0.21 -2.24 11.68
CA PHE A 103 1.25 -2.25 11.85
C PHE A 103 1.65 -2.97 13.14
N SER A 104 0.96 -2.72 14.25
CA SER A 104 1.20 -3.41 15.51
C SER A 104 0.99 -4.92 15.37
N SER A 105 -0.05 -5.34 14.64
CA SER A 105 -0.36 -6.76 14.48
C SER A 105 0.68 -7.53 13.65
N VAL A 106 1.41 -6.86 12.77
CA VAL A 106 2.45 -7.46 11.90
C VAL A 106 3.87 -7.11 12.34
N GLY A 107 4.04 -6.58 13.57
CA GLY A 107 5.36 -6.28 14.14
C GLY A 107 6.05 -5.04 13.57
N ILE A 108 5.34 -4.19 12.83
CA ILE A 108 5.84 -2.91 12.35
C ILE A 108 5.57 -1.85 13.42
N LYS A 109 6.60 -1.07 13.81
CA LYS A 109 6.39 0.05 14.72
C LYS A 109 5.42 1.07 14.07
N PRO A 110 4.27 1.38 14.71
CA PRO A 110 3.33 2.35 14.17
C PRO A 110 3.97 3.70 13.86
N TYR A 111 3.62 4.25 12.71
CA TYR A 111 4.08 5.56 12.26
C TYR A 111 2.91 6.34 11.64
N ASP A 112 3.08 7.63 11.49
CA ASP A 112 2.14 8.45 10.72
C ASP A 112 2.47 8.36 9.24
N GLY A 113 1.44 8.34 8.39
CA GLY A 113 1.63 8.24 6.94
C GLY A 113 2.56 9.35 6.43
N ILE A 114 3.48 8.97 5.54
CA ILE A 114 4.43 9.92 4.95
C ILE A 114 3.67 10.94 4.12
N ASP A 115 3.92 12.21 4.37
CA ASP A 115 3.18 13.30 3.76
C ASP A 115 3.61 13.57 2.32
N PHE A 116 2.68 13.39 1.38
CA PHE A 116 2.76 13.77 -0.04
C PHE A 116 1.71 14.81 -0.43
N ILE A 117 1.07 15.46 0.55
CA ILE A 117 0.08 16.50 0.29
C ILE A 117 0.77 17.67 -0.41
N ASN A 118 0.25 18.09 -1.56
CA ASN A 118 0.81 19.14 -2.40
C ASN A 118 2.27 18.95 -2.85
N LYS A 119 2.83 17.74 -2.71
CA LYS A 119 4.16 17.39 -3.21
C LYS A 119 4.09 16.78 -4.60
N ASP A 120 5.18 16.93 -5.35
CA ASP A 120 5.30 16.27 -6.64
C ASP A 120 5.60 14.78 -6.48
N ILE A 121 5.02 13.98 -7.38
CA ILE A 121 5.27 12.54 -7.46
C ILE A 121 6.53 12.33 -8.30
N ASN A 122 7.67 12.30 -7.61
CA ASN A 122 8.96 12.01 -8.22
C ASN A 122 9.38 10.56 -7.91
N LEU A 123 9.54 9.76 -8.96
CA LEU A 123 9.83 8.33 -8.84
C LEU A 123 11.10 8.06 -8.02
N ASP A 124 12.21 8.70 -8.37
CA ASP A 124 13.50 8.43 -7.72
C ASP A 124 13.51 8.82 -6.25
N ASN A 125 12.84 9.92 -5.92
CA ASN A 125 12.69 10.35 -4.53
C ASN A 125 11.83 9.36 -3.72
N ILE A 126 10.73 8.89 -4.30
CA ILE A 126 9.85 7.92 -3.65
C ILE A 126 10.58 6.59 -3.41
N LEU A 127 11.32 6.09 -4.41
CA LEU A 127 12.09 4.86 -4.26
C LEU A 127 13.14 4.99 -3.15
N LYS A 128 13.84 6.12 -3.04
CA LYS A 128 14.78 6.40 -1.95
C LYS A 128 14.08 6.43 -0.58
N ILE A 129 12.89 7.02 -0.50
CA ILE A 129 12.10 7.04 0.74
C ILE A 129 11.73 5.62 1.17
N ILE A 130 11.29 4.76 0.24
CA ILE A 130 10.96 3.37 0.55
C ILE A 130 12.22 2.62 1.04
N ASP A 131 13.35 2.78 0.34
CA ASP A 131 14.60 2.11 0.71
C ASP A 131 15.17 2.58 2.06
N SER A 132 14.91 3.82 2.44
CA SER A 132 15.31 4.38 3.74
C SER A 132 14.38 3.98 4.89
N ASN A 133 13.20 3.39 4.59
CA ASN A 133 12.20 2.99 5.58
C ASN A 133 11.84 1.49 5.46
N LYS A 134 12.84 0.63 5.29
CA LYS A 134 12.64 -0.82 5.13
C LYS A 134 11.95 -1.45 6.34
N ASP A 135 12.19 -0.93 7.53
CA ASP A 135 11.55 -1.32 8.78
C ASP A 135 10.04 -1.06 8.82
N LYS A 136 9.55 -0.16 7.97
CA LYS A 136 8.13 0.21 7.84
C LYS A 136 7.47 -0.38 6.60
N SER A 137 8.26 -0.68 5.57
CA SER A 137 7.73 -1.11 4.27
C SER A 137 7.55 -2.62 4.15
N ASN A 138 8.15 -3.41 5.05
CA ASN A 138 8.11 -4.86 5.00
C ASN A 138 7.61 -5.45 6.32
N ILE A 139 6.83 -6.53 6.23
CA ILE A 139 6.47 -7.33 7.39
C ILE A 139 7.70 -8.11 7.86
N VAL A 140 8.02 -8.00 9.15
CA VAL A 140 9.15 -8.71 9.77
C VAL A 140 8.60 -9.66 10.83
N ASN A 141 8.94 -10.95 10.70
CA ASN A 141 8.63 -11.99 11.72
C ASN A 141 7.14 -12.22 12.00
N PHE A 142 6.27 -12.11 11.02
CA PHE A 142 4.86 -12.45 11.19
C PHE A 142 4.59 -13.90 10.78
N ASP A 143 4.01 -14.68 11.70
CA ASP A 143 3.65 -16.08 11.49
C ASP A 143 2.25 -16.21 10.85
N PHE A 144 2.24 -16.22 9.52
CA PHE A 144 1.00 -16.39 8.74
C PHE A 144 0.37 -17.78 8.93
N ASP A 145 1.15 -18.80 9.29
CA ASP A 145 0.64 -20.15 9.48
C ASP A 145 -0.22 -20.22 10.74
N LYS A 146 0.22 -19.64 11.84
CA LYS A 146 -0.59 -19.51 13.05
C LYS A 146 -1.88 -18.74 12.83
N LEU A 147 -1.83 -17.64 12.04
CA LEU A 147 -3.04 -16.90 11.70
C LEU A 147 -3.99 -17.78 10.89
N PHE A 148 -3.48 -18.55 9.94
CA PHE A 148 -4.29 -19.42 9.12
C PHE A 148 -4.90 -20.58 9.93
N GLU A 149 -4.12 -21.22 10.83
CA GLU A 149 -4.57 -22.28 11.72
C GLU A 149 -5.65 -21.80 12.71
N SER A 150 -5.64 -20.51 13.08
CA SER A 150 -6.66 -19.92 13.96
C SER A 150 -7.98 -19.59 13.23
N CYS A 151 -8.02 -19.73 11.90
CA CYS A 151 -9.21 -19.44 11.12
C CYS A 151 -10.29 -20.50 11.38
N PRO A 152 -11.51 -20.13 11.83
CA PRO A 152 -12.56 -21.09 12.18
C PRO A 152 -13.21 -21.77 10.96
N TYR A 153 -12.81 -21.41 9.74
CA TYR A 153 -13.38 -21.88 8.48
C TYR A 153 -12.39 -22.68 7.62
N THR A 154 -11.35 -23.24 8.21
CA THR A 154 -10.41 -24.14 7.51
C THR A 154 -10.87 -25.58 7.54
#